data_76e77e88e7f0d8f70820cbdedb463285
#
_entry.id   76e77e88e7f0d8f70820cbdedb463285
#
_cell.length_a   1.000
_cell.length_b   1.000
_cell.length_c   1.000
_cell.angle_alpha   90.00
_cell.angle_beta   90.00
_cell.angle_gamma   90.00
#
_symmetry.space_group_name_H-M   'P 1'
#
loop_
_entity.id
_entity.type
_entity.pdbx_description
1 polymer ?
#
loop_
_entity_poly.entity_id
_entity_poly.type
_entity_poly.pdbx_seq_one_letter_code
_entity_poly.pdbx_strand_id
1 'polypeptide(L)'
;MFFRLLSIFLALGFIVLPIDINGQAQDTGSRIKDPNVTNSNSSRKEVTYKKARALQTSTAKKIVKVVEALERVDENGKEDPDFETVKEILNELLEKKDSLRSYDRSVMWNYWGYVYFSEERFSDAMQAYRNLLAEPESTIPLRVASLYTLAQLNFVNEDYEEGVKVLLQWMDEVEVITAQGWSLLGQAYFQLGTDKKSESEKLDYYEKALESMLNAVQTAELEEYKPKE
;
A
#
# COMPACT_ATOMS: atom_id res chain seq x y z
N MET A 1 -22.05 -0.32 -14.58
CA MET A 1 -20.83 0.48 -14.68
C MET A 1 -19.71 -0.07 -13.78
N PHE A 2 -20.03 -0.85 -12.75
CA PHE A 2 -19.11 -1.48 -11.78
C PHE A 2 -18.06 -2.44 -12.36
N PHE A 3 -18.36 -3.16 -13.42
CA PHE A 3 -17.47 -4.19 -13.99
C PHE A 3 -16.22 -3.66 -14.73
N ARG A 4 -16.16 -2.38 -15.10
CA ARG A 4 -14.99 -1.82 -15.80
C ARG A 4 -13.87 -1.30 -14.87
N LEU A 5 -14.20 -0.94 -13.64
CA LEU A 5 -13.21 -0.50 -12.64
C LEU A 5 -12.49 -1.70 -11.99
N LEU A 6 -13.18 -2.82 -11.81
CA LEU A 6 -12.59 -4.04 -11.26
C LEU A 6 -11.46 -4.60 -12.14
N SER A 7 -11.54 -4.43 -13.47
CA SER A 7 -10.50 -4.90 -14.40
C SER A 7 -9.19 -4.12 -14.32
N ILE A 8 -9.22 -2.88 -13.83
CA ILE A 8 -8.00 -2.07 -13.64
C ILE A 8 -7.27 -2.48 -12.35
N PHE A 9 -8.01 -2.96 -11.35
CA PHE A 9 -7.45 -3.41 -10.07
C PHE A 9 -6.83 -4.80 -10.10
N LEU A 10 -7.28 -5.68 -10.98
CA LEU A 10 -6.72 -7.05 -11.13
C LEU A 10 -5.30 -7.07 -11.75
N ALA A 11 -4.86 -5.97 -12.38
CA ALA A 11 -3.49 -5.83 -12.89
C ALA A 11 -2.50 -5.28 -11.84
N LEU A 12 -3.00 -4.81 -10.70
CA LEU A 12 -2.21 -4.25 -9.60
C LEU A 12 -2.02 -5.33 -8.55
N GLY A 13 -0.95 -6.11 -8.71
CA GLY A 13 -0.59 -7.14 -7.75
C GLY A 13 -0.71 -6.64 -6.31
N PHE A 14 -1.66 -7.18 -5.58
CA PHE A 14 -1.73 -7.02 -4.14
C PHE A 14 -0.48 -7.68 -3.58
N ILE A 15 0.51 -6.88 -3.29
CA ILE A 15 1.73 -7.36 -2.65
C ILE A 15 1.37 -7.59 -1.17
N VAL A 16 0.95 -8.81 -0.83
CA VAL A 16 1.20 -9.29 0.53
C VAL A 16 2.71 -9.29 0.64
N LEU A 17 3.28 -8.23 1.24
CA LEU A 17 4.72 -8.17 1.41
C LEU A 17 5.14 -9.43 2.17
N PRO A 18 6.06 -10.24 1.64
CA PRO A 18 6.62 -11.35 2.39
C PRO A 18 7.25 -10.76 3.65
N ILE A 19 6.64 -11.03 4.80
CA ILE A 19 7.17 -10.58 6.08
C ILE A 19 8.32 -11.52 6.35
N ASP A 20 9.54 -10.99 6.36
CA ASP A 20 10.70 -11.76 6.76
C ASP A 20 10.56 -12.16 8.22
N ILE A 21 10.18 -13.41 8.42
CA ILE A 21 9.92 -14.02 9.72
C ILE A 21 11.23 -14.10 10.53
N ASN A 22 12.38 -14.07 9.85
CA ASN A 22 13.69 -14.21 10.45
C ASN A 22 14.39 -12.88 10.78
N GLY A 23 13.73 -11.74 10.56
CA GLY A 23 14.24 -10.41 10.95
C GLY A 23 15.42 -9.91 10.09
N GLN A 24 15.65 -10.51 8.93
CA GLN A 24 16.56 -9.98 7.92
C GLN A 24 15.72 -9.21 6.90
N ALA A 25 15.75 -7.88 6.99
CA ALA A 25 15.25 -7.04 5.92
C ALA A 25 16.06 -7.36 4.65
N GLN A 26 15.42 -7.92 3.64
CA GLN A 26 16.02 -7.95 2.31
C GLN A 26 16.14 -6.49 1.86
N ASP A 27 17.39 -6.03 1.84
CA ASP A 27 17.76 -4.74 1.27
C ASP A 27 17.61 -4.82 -0.25
N THR A 28 16.41 -4.52 -0.76
CA THR A 28 16.16 -4.36 -2.19
C THR A 28 16.46 -2.94 -2.66
N GLY A 29 17.16 -2.17 -1.82
CA GLY A 29 17.58 -0.80 -2.11
C GLY A 29 18.93 -0.75 -2.84
N SER A 30 18.91 -0.94 -4.15
CA SER A 30 20.05 -0.55 -5.00
C SER A 30 20.25 0.96 -4.91
N ARG A 31 21.29 1.39 -4.20
CA ARG A 31 21.76 2.78 -4.17
C ARG A 31 22.29 3.17 -5.54
N ILE A 32 21.48 3.80 -6.36
CA ILE A 32 21.97 4.55 -7.51
C ILE A 32 22.25 5.97 -7.04
N LYS A 33 23.53 6.30 -6.85
CA LYS A 33 23.97 7.69 -6.74
C LYS A 33 23.98 8.27 -8.15
N ASP A 34 23.01 9.09 -8.47
CA ASP A 34 23.02 9.90 -9.68
C ASP A 34 23.83 11.18 -9.41
N PRO A 35 24.96 11.44 -10.13
CA PRO A 35 25.82 12.60 -9.88
C PRO A 35 25.29 13.92 -10.44
N ASN A 36 24.11 13.96 -11.06
CA ASN A 36 23.63 15.15 -11.80
C ASN A 36 22.29 15.76 -11.34
N VAL A 37 21.81 15.45 -10.14
CA VAL A 37 20.66 16.16 -9.58
C VAL A 37 21.13 17.39 -8.81
N THR A 38 21.15 18.53 -9.50
CA THR A 38 21.35 19.84 -8.87
C THR A 38 20.14 20.22 -8.05
N ASN A 39 20.40 20.36 -6.75
CA ASN A 39 19.67 21.13 -5.72
C ASN A 39 18.37 21.82 -6.13
N SER A 40 17.24 21.23 -5.80
CA SER A 40 16.10 22.00 -5.31
C SER A 40 15.93 21.74 -3.82
N ASN A 41 16.08 22.79 -3.01
CA ASN A 41 15.93 22.81 -1.57
C ASN A 41 14.49 22.45 -1.16
N SER A 42 14.20 21.18 -0.99
CA SER A 42 13.15 20.74 -0.09
C SER A 42 13.85 20.04 1.08
N SER A 43 13.69 20.56 2.27
CA SER A 43 14.18 19.96 3.51
C SER A 43 13.46 18.63 3.74
N ARG A 44 13.92 17.58 3.04
CA ARG A 44 13.50 16.20 3.35
C ARG A 44 13.99 15.89 4.76
N LYS A 45 13.05 15.65 5.68
CA LYS A 45 13.37 15.07 6.98
C LYS A 45 14.11 13.76 6.71
N GLU A 46 15.32 13.65 7.28
CA GLU A 46 16.08 12.42 7.31
C GLU A 46 15.22 11.34 7.98
N VAL A 47 14.65 10.43 7.17
CA VAL A 47 13.82 9.34 7.67
C VAL A 47 14.78 8.32 8.29
N THR A 48 14.91 8.35 9.61
CA THR A 48 15.70 7.38 10.34
C THR A 48 15.00 6.02 10.26
N TYR A 49 15.49 5.13 9.41
CA TYR A 49 14.98 3.76 9.30
C TYR A 49 15.17 3.04 10.64
N LYS A 50 14.11 2.89 11.40
CA LYS A 50 14.12 2.00 12.58
C LYS A 50 14.26 0.58 12.07
N LYS A 51 15.31 -0.11 12.52
CA LYS A 51 15.56 -1.52 12.21
C LYS A 51 14.28 -2.32 12.48
N ALA A 52 13.82 -3.11 11.49
CA ALA A 52 12.65 -3.96 11.67
C ALA A 52 12.82 -4.84 12.91
N ARG A 53 11.86 -4.77 13.83
CA ARG A 53 11.88 -5.64 15.01
C ARG A 53 11.29 -6.98 14.61
N ALA A 54 11.93 -8.08 15.04
CA ALA A 54 11.35 -9.39 14.86
C ALA A 54 10.01 -9.50 15.61
N LEU A 55 9.05 -10.24 15.06
CA LEU A 55 7.82 -10.60 15.76
C LEU A 55 8.12 -11.34 17.06
N GLN A 56 7.21 -11.27 18.04
CA GLN A 56 7.23 -12.16 19.19
C GLN A 56 7.12 -13.60 18.68
N THR A 57 7.84 -14.53 19.33
CA THR A 57 7.90 -15.94 18.90
C THR A 57 6.50 -16.57 18.77
N SER A 58 5.58 -16.24 19.67
CA SER A 58 4.20 -16.72 19.62
C SER A 58 3.43 -16.18 18.42
N THR A 59 3.60 -14.89 18.10
CA THR A 59 3.00 -14.24 16.94
C THR A 59 3.60 -14.78 15.64
N ALA A 60 4.94 -14.87 15.58
CA ALA A 60 5.64 -15.39 14.41
C ALA A 60 5.13 -16.80 14.02
N LYS A 61 4.99 -17.70 14.99
CA LYS A 61 4.46 -19.06 14.73
C LYS A 61 3.03 -19.06 14.16
N LYS A 62 2.20 -18.09 14.55
CA LYS A 62 0.84 -17.93 14.03
C LYS A 62 0.86 -17.34 12.62
N ILE A 63 1.70 -16.32 12.40
CA ILE A 63 1.85 -15.70 11.07
C ILE A 63 2.39 -16.68 10.03
N VAL A 64 3.31 -17.59 10.41
CA VAL A 64 3.74 -18.68 9.51
C VAL A 64 2.55 -19.48 9.03
N LYS A 65 1.67 -19.91 9.94
CA LYS A 65 0.46 -20.67 9.59
C LYS A 65 -0.53 -19.85 8.75
N VAL A 66 -0.62 -18.54 8.97
CA VAL A 66 -1.43 -17.65 8.13
C VAL A 66 -0.88 -17.66 6.70
N VAL A 67 0.44 -17.53 6.54
CA VAL A 67 1.09 -17.57 5.21
C VAL A 67 0.87 -18.93 4.54
N GLU A 68 1.12 -20.03 5.26
CA GLU A 68 0.90 -21.39 4.75
C GLU A 68 -0.56 -21.60 4.28
N ALA A 69 -1.54 -21.07 5.03
CA ALA A 69 -2.96 -21.16 4.65
C ALA A 69 -3.30 -20.27 3.43
N LEU A 70 -2.67 -19.10 3.29
CA LEU A 70 -2.86 -18.21 2.14
C LEU A 70 -2.19 -18.74 0.87
N GLU A 71 -1.04 -19.41 0.99
CA GLU A 71 -0.28 -19.97 -0.13
C GLU A 71 -0.74 -21.40 -0.52
N ARG A 72 -1.82 -21.88 0.11
CA ARG A 72 -2.35 -23.20 -0.22
C ARG A 72 -2.75 -23.29 -1.70
N VAL A 73 -2.45 -24.43 -2.29
CA VAL A 73 -2.88 -24.78 -3.66
C VAL A 73 -3.71 -26.06 -3.62
N ASP A 74 -4.63 -26.20 -4.58
CA ASP A 74 -5.40 -27.42 -4.76
C ASP A 74 -4.54 -28.55 -5.39
N GLU A 75 -5.14 -29.71 -5.59
CA GLU A 75 -4.48 -30.88 -6.18
C GLU A 75 -4.00 -30.65 -7.64
N ASN A 76 -4.47 -29.63 -8.31
CA ASN A 76 -4.07 -29.22 -9.66
C ASN A 76 -2.99 -28.12 -9.66
N GLY A 77 -2.55 -27.65 -8.48
CA GLY A 77 -1.59 -26.57 -8.32
C GLY A 77 -2.17 -25.17 -8.51
N LYS A 78 -3.50 -25.02 -8.48
CA LYS A 78 -4.18 -23.73 -8.52
C LYS A 78 -4.29 -23.16 -7.11
N GLU A 79 -4.14 -21.85 -6.98
CA GLU A 79 -4.34 -21.13 -5.71
C GLU A 79 -5.72 -21.45 -5.10
N ASP A 80 -5.72 -21.90 -3.86
CA ASP A 80 -6.90 -22.25 -3.07
C ASP A 80 -6.68 -21.84 -1.59
N PRO A 81 -6.58 -20.52 -1.32
CA PRO A 81 -6.29 -20.04 0.02
C PRO A 81 -7.37 -20.41 1.03
N ASP A 82 -6.94 -20.88 2.21
CA ASP A 82 -7.81 -21.28 3.31
C ASP A 82 -8.12 -20.08 4.21
N PHE A 83 -9.01 -19.21 3.76
CA PHE A 83 -9.42 -18.02 4.51
C PHE A 83 -10.08 -18.33 5.86
N GLU A 84 -10.70 -19.51 6.04
CA GLU A 84 -11.29 -19.87 7.34
C GLU A 84 -10.19 -20.11 8.38
N THR A 85 -9.18 -20.89 8.05
CA THR A 85 -8.00 -21.07 8.93
C THR A 85 -7.30 -19.75 9.19
N VAL A 86 -7.14 -18.89 8.18
CA VAL A 86 -6.55 -17.55 8.35
C VAL A 86 -7.33 -16.72 9.36
N LYS A 87 -8.66 -16.66 9.22
CA LYS A 87 -9.53 -15.90 10.13
C LYS A 87 -9.50 -16.45 11.57
N GLU A 88 -9.49 -17.75 11.75
CA GLU A 88 -9.37 -18.38 13.07
C GLU A 88 -8.08 -17.92 13.77
N ILE A 89 -6.95 -18.01 13.08
CA ILE A 89 -5.64 -17.61 13.64
C ILE A 89 -5.58 -16.12 13.95
N LEU A 90 -6.11 -15.29 13.04
CA LEU A 90 -6.13 -13.84 13.21
C LEU A 90 -7.07 -13.41 14.35
N ASN A 91 -8.21 -14.11 14.55
CA ASN A 91 -9.10 -13.89 15.70
C ASN A 91 -8.39 -14.20 17.02
N GLU A 92 -7.63 -15.30 17.11
CA GLU A 92 -6.84 -15.60 18.31
C GLU A 92 -5.78 -14.53 18.63
N LEU A 93 -5.23 -13.86 17.61
CA LEU A 93 -4.33 -12.72 17.79
C LEU A 93 -5.11 -11.48 18.23
N LEU A 94 -6.27 -11.23 17.64
CA LEU A 94 -7.13 -10.09 17.94
C LEU A 94 -7.65 -10.12 19.38
N GLU A 95 -8.05 -11.29 19.89
CA GLU A 95 -8.46 -11.48 21.29
C GLU A 95 -7.34 -11.11 22.28
N LYS A 96 -6.09 -11.27 21.87
CA LYS A 96 -4.89 -10.98 22.68
C LYS A 96 -4.20 -9.67 22.29
N LYS A 97 -4.86 -8.80 21.49
CA LYS A 97 -4.24 -7.60 20.89
C LYS A 97 -3.53 -6.71 21.91
N ASP A 98 -4.10 -6.56 23.10
CA ASP A 98 -3.55 -5.69 24.15
C ASP A 98 -2.23 -6.21 24.74
N SER A 99 -1.96 -7.51 24.60
CA SER A 99 -0.70 -8.15 24.99
C SER A 99 0.33 -8.21 23.86
N LEU A 100 -0.07 -7.89 22.63
CA LEU A 100 0.83 -7.85 21.48
C LEU A 100 1.63 -6.54 21.49
N ARG A 101 2.86 -6.60 21.00
CA ARG A 101 3.64 -5.39 20.72
C ARG A 101 3.04 -4.67 19.52
N SER A 102 3.31 -3.37 19.41
CA SER A 102 2.83 -2.53 18.32
C SER A 102 3.16 -3.12 16.94
N TYR A 103 4.38 -3.61 16.74
CA TYR A 103 4.77 -4.26 15.47
C TYR A 103 3.97 -5.54 15.19
N ASP A 104 3.74 -6.39 16.21
CA ASP A 104 2.93 -7.60 16.07
C ASP A 104 1.49 -7.27 15.68
N ARG A 105 0.90 -6.20 16.26
CA ARG A 105 -0.42 -5.70 15.88
C ARG A 105 -0.44 -5.16 14.46
N SER A 106 0.58 -4.42 14.04
CA SER A 106 0.62 -3.90 12.66
C SER A 106 0.62 -5.02 11.63
N VAL A 107 1.35 -6.11 11.88
CA VAL A 107 1.36 -7.30 11.03
C VAL A 107 -0.01 -8.00 11.03
N MET A 108 -0.63 -8.18 12.20
CA MET A 108 -1.98 -8.74 12.32
C MET A 108 -3.00 -7.91 11.51
N TRP A 109 -2.96 -6.57 11.63
CA TRP A 109 -3.86 -5.69 10.88
C TRP A 109 -3.63 -5.74 9.38
N ASN A 110 -2.38 -5.93 8.92
CA ASN A 110 -2.08 -6.12 7.51
C ASN A 110 -2.80 -7.35 6.95
N TYR A 111 -2.75 -8.48 7.63
CA TYR A 111 -3.45 -9.69 7.20
C TYR A 111 -4.98 -9.56 7.30
N TRP A 112 -5.50 -8.89 8.33
CA TRP A 112 -6.94 -8.57 8.38
C TRP A 112 -7.37 -7.70 7.21
N GLY A 113 -6.58 -6.68 6.86
CA GLY A 113 -6.83 -5.84 5.69
C GLY A 113 -6.93 -6.67 4.40
N TYR A 114 -6.02 -7.62 4.22
CA TYR A 114 -6.02 -8.52 3.08
C TYR A 114 -7.24 -9.45 3.05
N VAL A 115 -7.58 -10.07 4.17
CA VAL A 115 -8.76 -10.95 4.29
C VAL A 115 -10.04 -10.19 3.95
N TYR A 116 -10.26 -9.02 4.57
CA TYR A 116 -11.44 -8.20 4.31
C TYR A 116 -11.50 -7.73 2.86
N PHE A 117 -10.36 -7.39 2.27
CA PHE A 117 -10.30 -7.03 0.85
C PHE A 117 -10.72 -8.21 -0.04
N SER A 118 -10.20 -9.42 0.23
CA SER A 118 -10.51 -10.63 -0.53
C SER A 118 -11.99 -11.03 -0.42
N GLU A 119 -12.65 -10.65 0.67
CA GLU A 119 -14.10 -10.81 0.90
C GLU A 119 -14.94 -9.62 0.36
N GLU A 120 -14.34 -8.67 -0.36
CA GLU A 120 -14.96 -7.43 -0.86
C GLU A 120 -15.56 -6.54 0.26
N ARG A 121 -15.13 -6.73 1.49
CA ARG A 121 -15.50 -5.95 2.67
C ARG A 121 -14.62 -4.70 2.78
N PHE A 122 -14.73 -3.81 1.81
CA PHE A 122 -13.81 -2.68 1.64
C PHE A 122 -13.78 -1.74 2.84
N SER A 123 -14.91 -1.48 3.50
CA SER A 123 -14.95 -0.65 4.70
C SER A 123 -14.15 -1.25 5.86
N ASP A 124 -14.23 -2.57 6.06
CA ASP A 124 -13.47 -3.28 7.10
C ASP A 124 -11.99 -3.33 6.74
N ALA A 125 -11.66 -3.53 5.46
CA ALA A 125 -10.28 -3.48 4.96
C ALA A 125 -9.65 -2.10 5.21
N MET A 126 -10.35 -1.01 4.85
CA MET A 126 -9.90 0.35 5.13
C MET A 126 -9.67 0.59 6.63
N GLN A 127 -10.56 0.09 7.49
CA GLN A 127 -10.39 0.22 8.93
C GLN A 127 -9.17 -0.56 9.45
N ALA A 128 -8.92 -1.77 8.94
CA ALA A 128 -7.75 -2.56 9.30
C ALA A 128 -6.44 -1.83 8.89
N TYR A 129 -6.37 -1.25 7.69
CA TYR A 129 -5.19 -0.47 7.28
C TYR A 129 -5.03 0.82 8.08
N ARG A 130 -6.11 1.51 8.47
CA ARG A 130 -6.04 2.65 9.40
C ARG A 130 -5.50 2.22 10.77
N ASN A 131 -5.92 1.08 11.30
CA ASN A 131 -5.40 0.53 12.54
C ASN A 131 -3.90 0.21 12.43
N LEU A 132 -3.45 -0.37 11.30
CA LEU A 132 -2.04 -0.60 11.03
C LEU A 132 -1.25 0.72 11.05
N LEU A 133 -1.73 1.73 10.36
CA LEU A 133 -1.07 3.04 10.27
C LEU A 133 -1.00 3.77 11.60
N ALA A 134 -1.93 3.48 12.53
CA ALA A 134 -1.93 4.01 13.88
C ALA A 134 -0.91 3.34 14.81
N GLU A 135 -0.34 2.19 14.42
CA GLU A 135 0.65 1.49 15.24
C GLU A 135 2.02 2.18 15.16
N PRO A 136 2.58 2.67 16.29
CA PRO A 136 3.79 3.49 16.28
C PRO A 136 5.06 2.74 15.87
N GLU A 137 5.06 1.40 15.93
CA GLU A 137 6.20 0.56 15.53
C GLU A 137 5.95 -0.12 14.16
N SER A 138 4.93 0.31 13.42
CA SER A 138 4.72 -0.14 12.05
C SER A 138 5.94 0.23 11.18
N THR A 139 6.43 -0.73 10.41
CA THR A 139 7.60 -0.50 9.55
C THR A 139 7.23 0.33 8.32
N ILE A 140 8.22 1.03 7.75
CA ILE A 140 8.00 1.83 6.53
C ILE A 140 7.41 0.99 5.39
N PRO A 141 7.91 -0.22 5.07
CA PRO A 141 7.31 -1.04 4.02
C PRO A 141 5.82 -1.34 4.26
N LEU A 142 5.44 -1.70 5.49
CA LEU A 142 4.03 -1.95 5.84
C LEU A 142 3.19 -0.68 5.71
N ARG A 143 3.70 0.46 6.17
CA ARG A 143 3.02 1.75 6.08
C ARG A 143 2.79 2.18 4.64
N VAL A 144 3.86 2.14 3.84
CA VAL A 144 3.82 2.51 2.42
C VAL A 144 2.83 1.63 1.65
N ALA A 145 2.89 0.30 1.83
CA ALA A 145 1.93 -0.60 1.20
C ALA A 145 0.48 -0.31 1.65
N SER A 146 0.28 -0.10 2.96
CA SER A 146 -1.05 0.18 3.50
C SER A 146 -1.63 1.52 3.06
N LEU A 147 -0.81 2.57 2.97
CA LEU A 147 -1.22 3.88 2.47
C LEU A 147 -1.65 3.79 1.00
N TYR A 148 -0.88 3.10 0.17
CA TYR A 148 -1.21 2.94 -1.24
C TYR A 148 -2.53 2.17 -1.42
N THR A 149 -2.68 1.04 -0.72
CA THR A 149 -3.92 0.26 -0.73
C THR A 149 -5.10 1.06 -0.20
N LEU A 150 -4.92 1.80 0.89
CA LEU A 150 -5.99 2.62 1.47
C LEU A 150 -6.43 3.73 0.52
N ALA A 151 -5.49 4.37 -0.21
CA ALA A 151 -5.82 5.36 -1.24
C ALA A 151 -6.67 4.73 -2.36
N GLN A 152 -6.25 3.55 -2.86
CA GLN A 152 -7.00 2.82 -3.88
C GLN A 152 -8.41 2.44 -3.40
N LEU A 153 -8.55 1.95 -2.17
CA LEU A 153 -9.85 1.60 -1.59
C LEU A 153 -10.78 2.82 -1.46
N ASN A 154 -10.25 4.00 -1.09
CA ASN A 154 -11.03 5.23 -1.09
C ASN A 154 -11.50 5.57 -2.51
N PHE A 155 -10.67 5.40 -3.56
CA PHE A 155 -11.08 5.64 -4.94
C PHE A 155 -12.14 4.65 -5.44
N VAL A 156 -12.04 3.37 -5.02
CA VAL A 156 -13.10 2.37 -5.31
C VAL A 156 -14.42 2.76 -4.66
N ASN A 157 -14.35 3.34 -3.45
CA ASN A 157 -15.52 3.81 -2.72
C ASN A 157 -15.99 5.22 -3.16
N GLU A 158 -15.41 5.76 -4.24
CA GLU A 158 -15.69 7.10 -4.79
C GLU A 158 -15.41 8.26 -3.81
N ASP A 159 -14.65 8.00 -2.72
CA ASP A 159 -14.17 9.02 -1.79
C ASP A 159 -12.84 9.59 -2.30
N TYR A 160 -12.91 10.35 -3.39
CA TYR A 160 -11.73 10.85 -4.10
C TYR A 160 -10.95 11.86 -3.26
N GLU A 161 -11.60 12.66 -2.42
CA GLU A 161 -10.93 13.67 -1.59
C GLU A 161 -10.04 13.01 -0.52
N GLU A 162 -10.58 12.02 0.22
CA GLU A 162 -9.79 11.27 1.19
C GLU A 162 -8.74 10.39 0.48
N GLY A 163 -9.09 9.80 -0.66
CA GLY A 163 -8.16 9.02 -1.48
C GLY A 163 -6.93 9.81 -1.91
N VAL A 164 -7.12 11.04 -2.41
CA VAL A 164 -6.01 11.95 -2.76
C VAL A 164 -5.17 12.29 -1.53
N LYS A 165 -5.79 12.61 -0.41
CA LYS A 165 -5.07 12.92 0.83
C LYS A 165 -4.19 11.77 1.30
N VAL A 166 -4.70 10.54 1.26
CA VAL A 166 -3.94 9.34 1.64
C VAL A 166 -2.83 9.05 0.63
N LEU A 167 -3.10 9.25 -0.67
CA LEU A 167 -2.08 9.06 -1.72
C LEU A 167 -0.93 10.06 -1.60
N LEU A 168 -1.21 11.31 -1.24
CA LEU A 168 -0.18 12.31 -0.97
C LEU A 168 0.66 11.92 0.26
N GLN A 169 0.06 11.36 1.31
CA GLN A 169 0.82 10.81 2.45
C GLN A 169 1.74 9.67 2.00
N TRP A 170 1.26 8.80 1.11
CA TRP A 170 2.08 7.76 0.51
C TRP A 170 3.27 8.34 -0.26
N MET A 171 3.05 9.38 -1.06
CA MET A 171 4.10 10.06 -1.82
C MET A 171 5.18 10.69 -0.91
N ASP A 172 4.80 11.13 0.29
CA ASP A 172 5.72 11.68 1.27
C ASP A 172 6.58 10.60 1.97
N GLU A 173 6.08 9.35 2.05
CA GLU A 173 6.77 8.24 2.73
C GLU A 173 7.62 7.38 1.79
N VAL A 174 7.36 7.38 0.47
CA VAL A 174 8.15 6.59 -0.49
C VAL A 174 9.46 7.29 -0.86
N GLU A 175 10.48 6.49 -1.14
CA GLU A 175 11.76 7.03 -1.63
C GLU A 175 11.65 7.54 -3.07
N VAL A 176 10.91 6.83 -3.91
CA VAL A 176 10.65 7.17 -5.30
C VAL A 176 9.17 7.01 -5.60
N ILE A 177 8.55 8.06 -6.13
CA ILE A 177 7.17 8.01 -6.59
C ILE A 177 7.17 7.34 -7.97
N THR A 178 6.41 6.25 -8.13
CA THR A 178 6.31 5.51 -9.38
C THR A 178 5.42 6.22 -10.40
N ALA A 179 5.62 5.92 -11.69
CA ALA A 179 4.73 6.40 -12.77
C ALA A 179 3.26 6.06 -12.49
N GLN A 180 3.00 4.90 -11.89
CA GLN A 180 1.68 4.45 -11.51
C GLN A 180 1.07 5.31 -10.38
N GLY A 181 1.88 5.69 -9.38
CA GLY A 181 1.43 6.57 -8.30
C GLY A 181 1.02 7.96 -8.84
N TRP A 182 1.82 8.53 -9.73
CA TRP A 182 1.49 9.78 -10.41
C TRP A 182 0.23 9.66 -11.28
N SER A 183 0.09 8.56 -12.04
CA SER A 183 -1.09 8.30 -12.87
C SER A 183 -2.37 8.20 -12.01
N LEU A 184 -2.29 7.52 -10.88
CA LEU A 184 -3.41 7.37 -9.96
C LEU A 184 -3.85 8.74 -9.38
N LEU A 185 -2.88 9.60 -9.00
CA LEU A 185 -3.15 10.95 -8.53
C LEU A 185 -3.83 11.81 -9.61
N GLY A 186 -3.32 11.75 -10.84
CA GLY A 186 -3.90 12.47 -11.97
C GLY A 186 -5.33 12.06 -12.27
N GLN A 187 -5.63 10.75 -12.24
CA GLN A 187 -6.99 10.24 -12.43
C GLN A 187 -7.93 10.73 -11.31
N ALA A 188 -7.47 10.72 -10.06
CA ALA A 188 -8.26 11.18 -8.93
C ALA A 188 -8.56 12.68 -9.01
N TYR A 189 -7.58 13.52 -9.37
CA TYR A 189 -7.81 14.96 -9.57
C TYR A 189 -8.74 15.23 -10.75
N PHE A 190 -8.62 14.47 -11.83
CA PHE A 190 -9.56 14.60 -12.96
C PHE A 190 -10.99 14.30 -12.51
N GLN A 191 -11.20 13.23 -11.73
CA GLN A 191 -12.52 12.88 -11.21
C GLN A 191 -13.07 13.98 -10.28
N LEU A 192 -12.25 14.49 -9.35
CA LEU A 192 -12.64 15.61 -8.49
C LEU A 192 -13.03 16.86 -9.29
N GLY A 193 -12.34 17.13 -10.41
CA GLY A 193 -12.68 18.24 -11.30
C GLY A 193 -14.03 18.06 -11.98
N THR A 194 -14.39 16.83 -12.40
CA THR A 194 -15.70 16.58 -13.03
C THR A 194 -16.87 16.83 -12.09
N ASP A 195 -16.69 16.66 -10.79
CA ASP A 195 -17.73 16.80 -9.78
C ASP A 195 -17.94 18.26 -9.32
N LYS A 196 -17.02 19.18 -9.68
CA LYS A 196 -17.14 20.60 -9.33
C LYS A 196 -18.16 21.32 -10.20
N LYS A 197 -18.85 22.28 -9.62
CA LYS A 197 -19.85 23.11 -10.34
C LYS A 197 -19.24 24.38 -10.93
N SER A 198 -18.22 24.93 -10.27
CA SER A 198 -17.53 26.14 -10.69
C SER A 198 -16.48 25.82 -11.76
N GLU A 199 -16.49 26.56 -12.88
CA GLU A 199 -15.50 26.39 -13.94
C GLU A 199 -14.06 26.70 -13.45
N SER A 200 -13.92 27.64 -12.52
CA SER A 200 -12.61 27.95 -11.92
C SER A 200 -12.08 26.78 -11.08
N GLU A 201 -12.95 26.12 -10.29
CA GLU A 201 -12.57 24.95 -9.49
C GLU A 201 -12.25 23.76 -10.39
N LYS A 202 -13.03 23.55 -11.48
CA LYS A 202 -12.73 22.51 -12.47
C LYS A 202 -11.35 22.69 -13.07
N LEU A 203 -11.02 23.92 -13.48
CA LEU A 203 -9.72 24.23 -14.09
C LEU A 203 -8.57 23.92 -13.13
N ASP A 204 -8.68 24.32 -11.86
CA ASP A 204 -7.65 24.03 -10.84
C ASP A 204 -7.40 22.52 -10.68
N TYR A 205 -8.47 21.71 -10.64
CA TYR A 205 -8.32 20.26 -10.57
C TYR A 205 -7.79 19.64 -11.86
N TYR A 206 -8.18 20.15 -13.01
CA TYR A 206 -7.68 19.65 -14.30
C TYR A 206 -6.21 20.03 -14.53
N GLU A 207 -5.75 21.19 -14.06
CA GLU A 207 -4.33 21.55 -14.04
C GLU A 207 -3.51 20.59 -13.16
N LYS A 208 -3.98 20.27 -11.94
CA LYS A 208 -3.36 19.27 -11.07
C LYS A 208 -3.34 17.88 -11.69
N ALA A 209 -4.44 17.49 -12.37
CA ALA A 209 -4.52 16.23 -13.10
C ALA A 209 -3.49 16.17 -14.24
N LEU A 210 -3.38 17.23 -15.04
CA LEU A 210 -2.42 17.33 -16.13
C LEU A 210 -0.98 17.26 -15.62
N GLU A 211 -0.65 18.00 -14.58
CA GLU A 211 0.69 17.98 -13.96
C GLU A 211 1.05 16.56 -13.48
N SER A 212 0.11 15.90 -12.78
CA SER A 212 0.32 14.54 -12.31
C SER A 212 0.52 13.55 -13.46
N MET A 213 -0.25 13.68 -14.56
CA MET A 213 -0.10 12.83 -15.74
C MET A 213 1.22 13.09 -16.48
N LEU A 214 1.70 14.33 -16.55
CA LEU A 214 3.01 14.64 -17.11
C LEU A 214 4.13 14.01 -16.27
N ASN A 215 4.04 14.08 -14.94
CA ASN A 215 4.99 13.41 -14.05
C ASN A 215 4.95 11.88 -14.24
N ALA A 216 3.78 11.29 -14.46
CA ALA A 216 3.65 9.87 -14.75
C ALA A 216 4.40 9.47 -16.03
N VAL A 217 4.23 10.23 -17.11
CA VAL A 217 4.91 9.97 -18.40
C VAL A 217 6.43 10.10 -18.23
N GLN A 218 6.90 11.18 -17.63
CA GLN A 218 8.34 11.41 -17.41
C GLN A 218 8.96 10.31 -16.54
N THR A 219 8.24 9.87 -15.49
CA THR A 219 8.71 8.79 -14.61
C THR A 219 8.76 7.46 -15.35
N ALA A 220 7.75 7.14 -16.18
CA ALA A 220 7.72 5.91 -16.97
C ALA A 220 8.88 5.86 -17.96
N GLU A 221 9.21 6.97 -18.64
CA GLU A 221 10.38 7.06 -19.54
C GLU A 221 11.69 6.78 -18.78
N LEU A 222 11.84 7.28 -17.56
CA LEU A 222 13.01 7.01 -16.72
C LEU A 222 13.07 5.55 -16.20
N GLU A 223 11.92 4.93 -15.94
CA GLU A 223 11.84 3.53 -15.53
C GLU A 223 12.22 2.57 -16.67
N GLU A 224 11.85 2.88 -17.93
CA GLU A 224 12.26 2.10 -19.10
C GLU A 224 13.76 2.20 -19.42
N TYR A 225 14.39 3.32 -19.06
CA TYR A 225 15.80 3.59 -19.38
C TYR A 225 16.79 2.97 -18.39
N LYS A 226 16.33 2.24 -17.37
CA LYS A 226 17.25 1.51 -16.49
C LYS A 226 17.92 0.37 -17.25
N PRO A 227 19.27 0.34 -17.32
CA PRO A 227 19.97 -0.78 -17.94
C PRO A 227 19.57 -2.05 -17.18
N LYS A 228 19.19 -3.08 -17.91
CA LYS A 228 19.00 -4.42 -17.34
C LYS A 228 20.36 -4.91 -16.91
N GLU A 229 20.60 -4.89 -15.57
CA GLU A 229 21.77 -5.57 -14.99
C GLU A 229 21.61 -7.10 -15.06
#